data_4bf16e5d2f12ff576c035f86a93d9854
#
_entry.id   4bf16e5d2f12ff576c035f86a93d9854
#
_cell.length_a   1.000
_cell.length_b   1.000
_cell.length_c   1.000
_cell.angle_alpha   90.00
_cell.angle_beta   90.00
_cell.angle_gamma   90.00
#
_symmetry.space_group_name_H-M   'P 1'
#
loop_
_entity.id
_entity.type
_entity.pdbx_description
1 polymer ?
#
loop_
_entity_poly.entity_id
_entity_poly.type
_entity_poly.pdbx_seq_one_letter_code
_entity_poly.pdbx_strand_id
1 'polypeptide(L)'
;MQLKAEYINFKYKKDKYILKDINLSVNSDEIVGILAPSGFGKTTLAKILAGYIKPEKGKVLLEGQNKIKKLFNPVQLIFQHPEKSVNPKWKMKKILNEAYEPSDQMIEAMGIKKEWLNRWPSELSGGELQRFCVLRALSPHTKFLIADEMTTMLDAITQAQIWKVVIKYCKENNIGLIVISHDKSLLDKVCHRIVNLEENHKEEIIENII
;
A
#
# COMPACT_ATOMS: atom_id res chain seq x y z
N MET A 1 -14.31 7.80 7.83
CA MET A 1 -13.04 8.52 7.52
C MET A 1 -12.78 8.35 6.04
N GLN A 2 -12.17 9.34 5.37
CA GLN A 2 -11.93 9.29 3.93
C GLN A 2 -10.52 9.79 3.60
N LEU A 3 -9.80 9.06 2.75
CA LEU A 3 -8.54 9.47 2.13
C LEU A 3 -8.85 10.03 0.74
N LYS A 4 -8.45 11.27 0.47
CA LYS A 4 -8.67 11.93 -0.82
C LYS A 4 -7.36 12.39 -1.44
N ALA A 5 -7.22 12.16 -2.73
CA ALA A 5 -6.25 12.81 -3.60
C ALA A 5 -7.03 13.75 -4.55
N GLU A 6 -6.69 15.01 -4.59
CA GLU A 6 -7.34 16.02 -5.40
C GLU A 6 -6.35 16.68 -6.36
N TYR A 7 -6.59 16.52 -7.66
CA TYR A 7 -5.81 17.12 -8.76
C TYR A 7 -4.32 16.85 -8.65
N ILE A 8 -3.92 15.59 -8.33
CA ILE A 8 -2.53 15.21 -8.17
C ILE A 8 -1.81 15.25 -9.49
N ASN A 9 -0.81 16.13 -9.59
CA ASN A 9 0.14 16.19 -10.68
C ASN A 9 1.54 15.95 -10.16
N PHE A 10 2.32 15.10 -10.86
CA PHE A 10 3.67 14.78 -10.46
C PHE A 10 4.57 14.42 -11.65
N LYS A 11 5.83 14.86 -11.60
CA LYS A 11 6.91 14.52 -12.54
C LYS A 11 8.24 14.38 -11.79
N TYR A 12 9.08 13.44 -12.23
CA TYR A 12 10.46 13.33 -11.71
C TYR A 12 11.45 14.25 -12.47
N LYS A 13 11.19 14.52 -13.74
CA LYS A 13 12.00 15.39 -14.63
C LYS A 13 11.12 16.48 -15.23
N LYS A 14 11.75 17.59 -15.67
CA LYS A 14 11.01 18.79 -16.06
C LYS A 14 9.99 18.59 -17.20
N ASP A 15 10.13 17.56 -18.05
CA ASP A 15 9.45 17.55 -19.35
C ASP A 15 8.30 16.53 -19.49
N LYS A 16 8.05 15.64 -18.51
CA LYS A 16 6.97 14.65 -18.61
C LYS A 16 6.29 14.38 -17.28
N TYR A 17 5.00 14.67 -17.23
CA TYR A 17 4.14 14.25 -16.11
C TYR A 17 4.00 12.73 -16.11
N ILE A 18 4.13 12.14 -14.91
CA ILE A 18 3.86 10.73 -14.65
C ILE A 18 2.44 10.57 -14.12
N LEU A 19 1.99 11.54 -13.32
CA LEU A 19 0.62 11.65 -12.86
C LEU A 19 0.09 13.01 -13.28
N LYS A 20 -1.13 13.03 -13.83
CA LYS A 20 -1.77 14.26 -14.30
C LYS A 20 -3.23 14.25 -13.87
N ASP A 21 -3.62 15.27 -13.13
CA ASP A 21 -4.96 15.53 -12.62
C ASP A 21 -5.66 14.33 -11.96
N ILE A 22 -4.87 13.48 -11.28
CA ILE A 22 -5.40 12.30 -10.63
C ILE A 22 -6.28 12.67 -9.44
N ASN A 23 -7.52 12.20 -9.50
CA ASN A 23 -8.50 12.31 -8.44
C ASN A 23 -8.86 10.91 -7.93
N LEU A 24 -8.78 10.70 -6.62
CA LEU A 24 -9.12 9.44 -5.97
C LEU A 24 -9.70 9.71 -4.59
N SER A 25 -10.77 9.01 -4.24
CA SER A 25 -11.30 9.01 -2.88
C SER A 25 -11.51 7.57 -2.43
N VAL A 26 -11.15 7.27 -1.18
CA VAL A 26 -11.31 5.95 -0.57
C VAL A 26 -11.88 6.10 0.84
N ASN A 27 -12.93 5.36 1.16
CA ASN A 27 -13.53 5.32 2.48
C ASN A 27 -12.82 4.30 3.39
N SER A 28 -12.95 4.47 4.72
CA SER A 28 -12.31 3.59 5.71
C SER A 28 -12.86 2.15 5.76
N ASP A 29 -13.94 1.88 5.08
CA ASP A 29 -14.59 0.56 4.97
C ASP A 29 -14.52 -0.01 3.54
N GLU A 30 -13.76 0.64 2.67
CA GLU A 30 -13.71 0.37 1.25
C GLU A 30 -12.40 -0.30 0.83
N ILE A 31 -12.50 -1.25 -0.13
CA ILE A 31 -11.35 -1.84 -0.81
C ILE A 31 -11.37 -1.37 -2.26
N VAL A 32 -10.40 -0.55 -2.65
CA VAL A 32 -10.29 0.03 -3.98
C VAL A 32 -9.09 -0.54 -4.71
N GLY A 33 -9.31 -1.08 -5.89
CA GLY A 33 -8.26 -1.53 -6.80
C GLY A 33 -7.75 -0.37 -7.68
N ILE A 34 -6.45 -0.30 -7.89
CA ILE A 34 -5.83 0.57 -8.89
C ILE A 34 -5.18 -0.31 -9.95
N LEU A 35 -5.74 -0.25 -11.15
CA LEU A 35 -5.25 -0.96 -12.33
C LEU A 35 -4.51 0.01 -13.25
N ALA A 36 -3.30 -0.32 -13.64
CA ALA A 36 -2.59 0.31 -14.75
C ALA A 36 -1.38 -0.54 -15.17
N PRO A 37 -0.89 -0.42 -16.41
CA PRO A 37 0.35 -1.03 -16.84
C PRO A 37 1.59 -0.58 -16.06
N SER A 38 2.69 -1.32 -16.22
CA SER A 38 3.96 -0.91 -15.64
C SER A 38 4.40 0.45 -16.21
N GLY A 39 4.96 1.31 -15.34
CA GLY A 39 5.42 2.65 -15.74
C GLY A 39 4.35 3.75 -15.68
N PHE A 40 3.07 3.44 -15.45
CA PHE A 40 1.98 4.43 -15.34
C PHE A 40 1.91 5.19 -13.99
N GLY A 41 2.96 5.12 -13.18
CA GLY A 41 3.01 5.93 -11.97
C GLY A 41 2.29 5.35 -10.75
N LYS A 42 1.85 4.08 -10.76
CA LYS A 42 1.16 3.42 -9.63
C LYS A 42 1.91 3.57 -8.31
N THR A 43 3.18 3.16 -8.29
CA THR A 43 4.05 3.28 -7.11
C THR A 43 4.29 4.73 -6.70
N THR A 44 4.32 5.65 -7.67
CA THR A 44 4.44 7.09 -7.40
C THR A 44 3.19 7.60 -6.71
N LEU A 45 2.02 7.24 -7.21
CA LEU A 45 0.74 7.56 -6.57
C LEU A 45 0.66 6.98 -5.16
N ALA A 46 1.02 5.71 -4.97
CA ALA A 46 1.10 5.07 -3.65
C ALA A 46 1.97 5.86 -2.67
N LYS A 47 3.16 6.28 -3.10
CA LYS A 47 4.08 7.09 -2.29
C LYS A 47 3.53 8.48 -1.98
N ILE A 48 2.80 9.10 -2.90
CA ILE A 48 2.15 10.41 -2.67
C ILE A 48 1.02 10.24 -1.66
N LEU A 49 0.15 9.25 -1.82
CA LEU A 49 -0.95 8.97 -0.90
C LEU A 49 -0.45 8.67 0.52
N ALA A 50 0.66 7.94 0.65
CA ALA A 50 1.30 7.63 1.92
C ALA A 50 2.20 8.78 2.46
N GLY A 51 2.31 9.90 1.74
CA GLY A 51 3.07 11.07 2.18
C GLY A 51 4.61 10.96 2.09
N TYR A 52 5.13 9.93 1.40
CA TYR A 52 6.57 9.79 1.13
C TYR A 52 7.08 10.80 0.10
N ILE A 53 6.22 11.22 -0.82
CA ILE A 53 6.52 12.18 -1.88
C ILE A 53 5.45 13.27 -1.86
N LYS A 54 5.84 14.53 -1.97
CA LYS A 54 4.88 15.63 -2.16
C LYS A 54 4.53 15.74 -3.66
N PRO A 55 3.25 15.88 -4.01
CA PRO A 55 2.87 16.18 -5.38
C PRO A 55 3.37 17.58 -5.79
N GLU A 56 3.55 17.79 -7.09
CA GLU A 56 3.91 19.12 -7.62
C GLU A 56 2.70 20.06 -7.59
N LYS A 57 1.51 19.52 -7.92
CA LYS A 57 0.22 20.20 -7.76
C LYS A 57 -0.78 19.24 -7.13
N GLY A 58 -1.84 19.80 -6.55
CA GLY A 58 -2.85 19.02 -5.86
C GLY A 58 -2.49 18.78 -4.38
N LYS A 59 -3.30 17.98 -3.73
CA LYS A 59 -3.12 17.67 -2.30
C LYS A 59 -3.71 16.31 -1.95
N VAL A 60 -3.18 15.73 -0.88
CA VAL A 60 -3.76 14.54 -0.23
C VAL A 60 -4.36 14.99 1.09
N LEU A 61 -5.61 14.60 1.32
CA LEU A 61 -6.38 14.94 2.51
C LEU A 61 -6.81 13.65 3.21
N LEU A 62 -6.76 13.67 4.54
CA LEU A 62 -7.33 12.65 5.40
C LEU A 62 -8.45 13.29 6.21
N GLU A 63 -9.70 13.12 5.74
CA GLU A 63 -10.88 13.70 6.37
C GLU A 63 -11.36 12.85 7.56
N GLY A 64 -11.88 13.53 8.59
CA GLY A 64 -12.37 12.88 9.80
C GLY A 64 -11.26 12.57 10.81
N GLN A 65 -10.05 13.11 10.62
CA GLN A 65 -8.96 12.98 11.56
C GLN A 65 -8.87 14.24 12.42
N ASN A 66 -9.16 14.12 13.72
CA ASN A 66 -8.73 15.11 14.71
C ASN A 66 -7.19 15.11 14.74
N LYS A 67 -6.54 16.31 14.81
CA LYS A 67 -5.08 16.48 14.78
C LYS A 67 -4.38 15.42 15.64
N ILE A 68 -3.95 14.31 15.02
CA ILE A 68 -3.14 13.30 15.70
C ILE A 68 -1.73 13.84 15.81
N LYS A 69 -1.12 13.68 16.98
CA LYS A 69 0.30 13.95 17.19
C LYS A 69 1.11 13.27 16.09
N LYS A 70 2.04 13.97 15.46
CA LYS A 70 2.86 13.58 14.29
C LYS A 70 3.77 12.34 14.46
N LEU A 71 3.42 11.40 15.34
CA LEU A 71 4.29 10.26 15.69
C LEU A 71 4.07 9.02 14.81
N PHE A 72 2.92 8.86 14.20
CA PHE A 72 2.58 7.71 13.35
C PHE A 72 1.79 8.17 12.13
N ASN A 73 2.17 7.67 10.95
CA ASN A 73 1.41 7.93 9.74
C ASN A 73 0.23 6.96 9.65
N PRO A 74 -1.03 7.43 9.67
CA PRO A 74 -2.20 6.55 9.60
C PRO A 74 -2.40 5.92 8.23
N VAL A 75 -1.70 6.37 7.20
CA VAL A 75 -1.68 5.78 5.86
C VAL A 75 -0.39 4.98 5.70
N GLN A 76 -0.50 3.66 5.77
CA GLN A 76 0.63 2.76 5.65
C GLN A 76 0.78 2.23 4.23
N LEU A 77 2.03 2.09 3.76
CA LEU A 77 2.37 1.55 2.44
C LEU A 77 3.18 0.28 2.58
N ILE A 78 2.67 -0.81 1.99
CA ILE A 78 3.41 -2.06 1.82
C ILE A 78 4.03 -2.03 0.43
N PHE A 79 5.35 -2.08 0.38
CA PHE A 79 6.13 -2.04 -0.85
C PHE A 79 6.22 -3.42 -1.51
N GLN A 80 6.36 -3.45 -2.83
CA GLN A 80 6.65 -4.64 -3.62
C GLN A 80 7.97 -5.30 -3.21
N HIS A 81 8.97 -4.51 -2.80
CA HIS A 81 10.31 -4.92 -2.40
C HIS A 81 10.50 -4.75 -0.90
N PRO A 82 10.27 -5.80 -0.08
CA PRO A 82 10.31 -5.69 1.37
C PRO A 82 11.69 -5.32 1.93
N GLU A 83 12.78 -5.72 1.25
CA GLU A 83 14.15 -5.42 1.64
C GLU A 83 14.46 -3.91 1.65
N LYS A 84 13.72 -3.12 0.88
CA LYS A 84 13.84 -1.65 0.83
C LYS A 84 13.08 -0.93 1.93
N SER A 85 12.26 -1.66 2.69
CA SER A 85 11.38 -1.08 3.71
C SER A 85 11.81 -1.40 5.15
N VAL A 86 12.88 -2.17 5.32
CA VAL A 86 13.37 -2.61 6.63
C VAL A 86 14.80 -2.12 6.89
N ASN A 87 15.15 -1.96 8.17
CA ASN A 87 16.55 -1.70 8.54
C ASN A 87 17.34 -3.03 8.53
N PRO A 88 18.32 -3.21 7.62
CA PRO A 88 19.05 -4.47 7.49
C PRO A 88 19.94 -4.81 8.71
N LYS A 89 20.17 -3.82 9.60
CA LYS A 89 20.97 -3.99 10.82
C LYS A 89 20.13 -4.36 12.05
N TRP A 90 18.82 -4.57 11.89
CA TRP A 90 17.94 -4.96 12.98
C TRP A 90 17.46 -6.39 12.81
N LYS A 91 17.29 -7.10 13.92
CA LYS A 91 16.63 -8.40 13.94
C LYS A 91 15.12 -8.23 13.69
N MET A 92 14.50 -9.26 13.13
CA MET A 92 13.09 -9.22 12.71
C MET A 92 12.13 -8.89 13.85
N LYS A 93 12.39 -9.34 15.08
CA LYS A 93 11.60 -8.94 16.26
C LYS A 93 11.60 -7.42 16.45
N LYS A 94 12.75 -6.77 16.31
CA LYS A 94 12.86 -5.31 16.45
C LYS A 94 12.16 -4.57 15.31
N ILE A 95 12.27 -5.08 14.08
CA ILE A 95 11.60 -4.51 12.91
C ILE A 95 10.08 -4.62 13.06
N LEU A 96 9.59 -5.76 13.52
CA LEU A 96 8.17 -6.00 13.70
C LEU A 96 7.57 -5.07 14.76
N ASN A 97 8.29 -4.89 15.87
CA ASN A 97 7.84 -4.09 17.01
C ASN A 97 8.14 -2.58 16.86
N GLU A 98 8.56 -2.12 15.67
CA GLU A 98 8.88 -0.70 15.41
C GLU A 98 7.67 0.23 15.61
N ALA A 99 6.49 -0.22 15.20
CA ALA A 99 5.26 0.56 15.24
C ALA A 99 4.35 0.13 16.40
N TYR A 100 4.29 -1.15 16.70
CA TYR A 100 3.48 -1.75 17.76
C TYR A 100 3.93 -3.20 17.98
N GLU A 101 3.48 -3.82 19.04
CA GLU A 101 3.73 -5.24 19.31
C GLU A 101 2.51 -6.07 18.88
N PRO A 102 2.59 -6.84 17.77
CA PRO A 102 1.48 -7.67 17.32
C PRO A 102 1.27 -8.87 18.24
N SER A 103 0.02 -9.33 18.36
CA SER A 103 -0.29 -10.51 19.14
C SER A 103 0.29 -11.78 18.52
N ASP A 104 0.54 -12.80 19.36
CA ASP A 104 0.98 -14.12 18.89
C ASP A 104 0.00 -14.72 17.87
N GLN A 105 -1.30 -14.48 18.03
CA GLN A 105 -2.31 -14.91 17.06
C GLN A 105 -2.13 -14.27 15.68
N MET A 106 -1.77 -12.98 15.62
CA MET A 106 -1.50 -12.32 14.34
C MET A 106 -0.21 -12.82 13.70
N ILE A 107 0.83 -13.06 14.51
CA ILE A 107 2.09 -13.63 14.06
C ILE A 107 1.85 -15.01 13.43
N GLU A 108 1.08 -15.86 14.11
CA GLU A 108 0.73 -17.21 13.63
C GLU A 108 -0.17 -17.16 12.39
N ALA A 109 -1.21 -16.32 12.39
CA ALA A 109 -2.11 -16.15 11.23
C ALA A 109 -1.36 -15.69 9.97
N MET A 110 -0.33 -14.82 10.13
CA MET A 110 0.55 -14.39 9.04
C MET A 110 1.51 -15.49 8.61
N GLY A 111 1.59 -16.63 9.32
CA GLY A 111 2.51 -17.73 9.05
C GLY A 111 3.96 -17.40 9.36
N ILE A 112 4.21 -16.50 10.30
CA ILE A 112 5.55 -16.16 10.77
C ILE A 112 5.98 -17.16 11.83
N LYS A 113 7.09 -17.85 11.61
CA LYS A 113 7.65 -18.80 12.58
C LYS A 113 8.40 -18.05 13.69
N LYS A 114 8.27 -18.50 14.93
CA LYS A 114 8.92 -17.88 16.11
C LYS A 114 10.44 -17.77 15.97
N GLU A 115 11.06 -18.76 15.35
CA GLU A 115 12.50 -18.78 15.08
C GLU A 115 12.98 -17.64 14.17
N TRP A 116 12.11 -17.15 13.25
CA TRP A 116 12.45 -16.06 12.35
C TRP A 116 12.58 -14.69 13.06
N LEU A 117 11.95 -14.53 14.20
CA LEU A 117 12.03 -13.30 15.01
C LEU A 117 13.46 -12.92 15.40
N ASN A 118 14.35 -13.92 15.53
CA ASN A 118 15.74 -13.73 15.91
C ASN A 118 16.70 -13.63 14.71
N ARG A 119 16.20 -13.77 13.48
CA ARG A 119 16.97 -13.65 12.24
C ARG A 119 17.16 -12.20 11.81
N TRP A 120 18.13 -11.98 10.96
CA TRP A 120 18.32 -10.73 10.23
C TRP A 120 17.50 -10.77 8.93
N PRO A 121 17.14 -9.61 8.32
CA PRO A 121 16.44 -9.58 7.04
C PRO A 121 17.11 -10.39 5.94
N SER A 122 18.44 -10.40 5.88
CA SER A 122 19.24 -11.16 4.90
C SER A 122 19.19 -12.69 5.07
N GLU A 123 18.68 -13.19 6.18
CA GLU A 123 18.51 -14.62 6.48
C GLU A 123 17.11 -15.13 6.15
N LEU A 124 16.26 -14.29 5.60
CA LEU A 124 14.88 -14.61 5.21
C LEU A 124 14.72 -14.60 3.70
N SER A 125 13.87 -15.48 3.19
CA SER A 125 13.39 -15.39 1.81
C SER A 125 12.53 -14.13 1.62
N GLY A 126 12.36 -13.68 0.37
CA GLY A 126 11.51 -12.52 0.07
C GLY A 126 10.09 -12.66 0.61
N GLY A 127 9.50 -13.86 0.51
CA GLY A 127 8.16 -14.14 1.02
C GLY A 127 8.07 -14.14 2.55
N GLU A 128 9.09 -14.68 3.22
CA GLU A 128 9.19 -14.63 4.69
C GLU A 128 9.31 -13.18 5.15
N LEU A 129 10.18 -12.38 4.53
CA LEU A 129 10.36 -10.97 4.85
C LEU A 129 9.11 -10.15 4.57
N GLN A 130 8.40 -10.45 3.47
CA GLN A 130 7.15 -9.77 3.13
C GLN A 130 6.07 -9.94 4.21
N ARG A 131 5.94 -11.13 4.80
CA ARG A 131 5.00 -11.37 5.91
C ARG A 131 5.25 -10.42 7.09
N PHE A 132 6.51 -10.14 7.43
CA PHE A 132 6.85 -9.17 8.47
C PHE A 132 6.50 -7.74 8.07
N CYS A 133 6.77 -7.35 6.82
CA CYS A 133 6.45 -6.01 6.33
C CYS A 133 4.95 -5.77 6.31
N VAL A 134 4.16 -6.77 5.92
CA VAL A 134 2.69 -6.71 5.96
C VAL A 134 2.21 -6.60 7.41
N LEU A 135 2.65 -7.50 8.29
CA LEU A 135 2.20 -7.51 9.69
C LEU A 135 2.54 -6.20 10.41
N ARG A 136 3.73 -5.63 10.18
CA ARG A 136 4.14 -4.34 10.73
C ARG A 136 3.21 -3.19 10.31
N ALA A 137 2.65 -3.24 9.09
CA ALA A 137 1.72 -2.23 8.59
C ALA A 137 0.30 -2.38 9.17
N LEU A 138 -0.07 -3.56 9.68
CA LEU A 138 -1.36 -3.84 10.32
C LEU A 138 -1.40 -3.36 11.77
N SER A 139 -1.03 -2.10 12.01
CA SER A 139 -1.04 -1.47 13.33
C SER A 139 -2.46 -1.02 13.70
N PRO A 140 -2.83 -1.01 15.02
CA PRO A 140 -4.08 -0.44 15.50
C PRO A 140 -4.27 1.05 15.14
N HIS A 141 -3.17 1.74 14.84
CA HIS A 141 -3.18 3.15 14.44
C HIS A 141 -3.36 3.35 12.93
N THR A 142 -3.25 2.30 12.11
CA THR A 142 -3.46 2.34 10.66
C THR A 142 -4.93 2.62 10.36
N LYS A 143 -5.19 3.56 9.47
CA LYS A 143 -6.53 3.94 8.99
C LYS A 143 -6.71 3.65 7.50
N PHE A 144 -5.61 3.72 6.75
CA PHE A 144 -5.56 3.32 5.35
C PHE A 144 -4.31 2.49 5.10
N LEU A 145 -4.48 1.41 4.34
CA LEU A 145 -3.40 0.53 3.92
C LEU A 145 -3.30 0.55 2.40
N ILE A 146 -2.11 0.78 1.89
CA ILE A 146 -1.82 0.73 0.46
C ILE A 146 -0.93 -0.49 0.21
N ALA A 147 -1.40 -1.43 -0.60
CA ALA A 147 -0.68 -2.63 -1.00
C ALA A 147 -0.17 -2.44 -2.45
N ASP A 148 1.09 -2.05 -2.61
CA ASP A 148 1.71 -1.83 -3.92
C ASP A 148 2.39 -3.11 -4.39
N GLU A 149 1.68 -3.88 -5.22
CA GLU A 149 2.13 -5.16 -5.78
C GLU A 149 2.73 -6.11 -4.72
N MET A 150 2.19 -6.09 -3.50
CA MET A 150 2.81 -6.69 -2.30
C MET A 150 3.00 -8.21 -2.35
N THR A 151 2.35 -8.90 -3.30
CA THR A 151 2.39 -10.38 -3.36
C THR A 151 2.82 -10.92 -4.72
N THR A 152 3.23 -10.08 -5.68
CA THR A 152 3.57 -10.50 -7.05
C THR A 152 4.74 -11.47 -7.15
N MET A 153 5.63 -11.48 -6.15
CA MET A 153 6.81 -12.36 -6.11
C MET A 153 6.59 -13.64 -5.29
N LEU A 154 5.35 -13.90 -4.86
CA LEU A 154 5.03 -15.01 -3.97
C LEU A 154 4.28 -16.11 -4.72
N ASP A 155 4.41 -17.36 -4.23
CA ASP A 155 3.57 -18.45 -4.68
C ASP A 155 2.10 -18.24 -4.31
N ALA A 156 1.20 -18.90 -5.05
CA ALA A 156 -0.25 -18.70 -4.92
C ALA A 156 -0.80 -19.00 -3.51
N ILE A 157 -0.22 -19.97 -2.80
CA ILE A 157 -0.68 -20.36 -1.46
C ILE A 157 -0.30 -19.26 -0.46
N THR A 158 0.94 -18.82 -0.50
CA THR A 158 1.45 -17.71 0.34
C THR A 158 0.68 -16.43 0.05
N GLN A 159 0.44 -16.12 -1.23
CA GLN A 159 -0.35 -14.97 -1.65
C GLN A 159 -1.77 -15.01 -1.04
N ALA A 160 -2.48 -16.14 -1.20
CA ALA A 160 -3.83 -16.29 -0.67
C ALA A 160 -3.88 -16.17 0.87
N GLN A 161 -2.88 -16.72 1.57
CA GLN A 161 -2.79 -16.61 3.03
C GLN A 161 -2.62 -15.16 3.48
N ILE A 162 -1.71 -14.41 2.87
CA ILE A 162 -1.46 -13.00 3.21
C ILE A 162 -2.72 -12.16 2.95
N TRP A 163 -3.35 -12.30 1.77
CA TRP A 163 -4.56 -11.56 1.44
C TRP A 163 -5.71 -11.86 2.41
N LYS A 164 -5.89 -13.12 2.80
CA LYS A 164 -6.91 -13.51 3.79
C LYS A 164 -6.74 -12.76 5.12
N VAL A 165 -5.50 -12.67 5.61
CA VAL A 165 -5.19 -11.96 6.87
C VAL A 165 -5.41 -10.46 6.72
N VAL A 166 -4.89 -9.86 5.63
CA VAL A 166 -5.00 -8.41 5.38
C VAL A 166 -6.46 -7.99 5.25
N ILE A 167 -7.25 -8.67 4.41
CA ILE A 167 -8.66 -8.33 4.18
C ILE A 167 -9.47 -8.48 5.47
N LYS A 168 -9.27 -9.58 6.21
CA LYS A 168 -9.93 -9.79 7.49
C LYS A 168 -9.62 -8.66 8.46
N TYR A 169 -8.34 -8.35 8.66
CA TYR A 169 -7.91 -7.29 9.58
C TYR A 169 -8.45 -5.91 9.19
N CYS A 170 -8.40 -5.56 7.90
CA CYS A 170 -8.94 -4.30 7.40
C CYS A 170 -10.44 -4.16 7.66
N LYS A 171 -11.22 -5.22 7.41
CA LYS A 171 -12.67 -5.24 7.69
C LYS A 171 -13.00 -5.09 9.19
N GLU A 172 -12.30 -5.85 10.04
CA GLU A 172 -12.54 -5.83 11.49
C GLU A 172 -12.17 -4.50 12.16
N ASN A 173 -11.24 -3.74 11.56
CA ASN A 173 -10.73 -2.49 12.12
C ASN A 173 -11.15 -1.22 11.33
N ASN A 174 -12.06 -1.35 10.36
CA ASN A 174 -12.54 -0.26 9.50
C ASN A 174 -11.37 0.48 8.83
N ILE A 175 -10.42 -0.27 8.24
CA ILE A 175 -9.27 0.26 7.52
C ILE A 175 -9.59 0.28 6.02
N GLY A 176 -9.50 1.45 5.38
CA GLY A 176 -9.58 1.56 3.92
C GLY A 176 -8.37 0.89 3.27
N LEU A 177 -8.62 0.04 2.26
CA LEU A 177 -7.56 -0.70 1.58
C LEU A 177 -7.46 -0.29 0.11
N ILE A 178 -6.26 0.12 -0.30
CA ILE A 178 -5.94 0.40 -1.70
C ILE A 178 -5.04 -0.71 -2.21
N VAL A 179 -5.51 -1.44 -3.22
CA VAL A 179 -4.78 -2.56 -3.84
C VAL A 179 -4.27 -2.11 -5.20
N ILE A 180 -2.97 -2.02 -5.34
CA ILE A 180 -2.32 -1.70 -6.61
C ILE A 180 -1.80 -2.99 -7.21
N SER A 181 -2.29 -3.33 -8.41
CA SER A 181 -1.86 -4.51 -9.13
C SER A 181 -2.04 -4.33 -10.64
N HIS A 182 -1.25 -5.05 -11.42
CA HIS A 182 -1.49 -5.25 -12.85
C HIS A 182 -2.33 -6.52 -13.11
N ASP A 183 -2.56 -7.36 -12.09
CA ASP A 183 -3.40 -8.54 -12.15
C ASP A 183 -4.86 -8.18 -11.90
N LYS A 184 -5.62 -8.04 -13.00
CA LYS A 184 -7.05 -7.77 -12.93
C LYS A 184 -7.83 -8.87 -12.21
N SER A 185 -7.43 -10.13 -12.34
CA SER A 185 -8.10 -11.26 -11.69
C SER A 185 -8.03 -11.19 -10.16
N LEU A 186 -6.90 -10.70 -9.62
CA LEU A 186 -6.77 -10.41 -8.20
C LEU A 186 -7.69 -9.26 -7.79
N LEU A 187 -7.67 -8.15 -8.55
CA LEU A 187 -8.49 -6.97 -8.22
C LEU A 187 -9.99 -7.29 -8.24
N ASP A 188 -10.47 -8.04 -9.25
CA ASP A 188 -11.88 -8.44 -9.36
C ASP A 188 -12.33 -9.31 -8.17
N LYS A 189 -11.41 -10.05 -7.54
CA LYS A 189 -11.74 -10.93 -6.39
C LYS A 189 -11.74 -10.20 -5.06
N VAL A 190 -10.92 -9.16 -4.89
CA VAL A 190 -10.70 -8.55 -3.58
C VAL A 190 -11.27 -7.14 -3.44
N CYS A 191 -11.47 -6.40 -4.54
CA CYS A 191 -11.84 -5.00 -4.51
C CYS A 191 -13.35 -4.80 -4.67
N HIS A 192 -13.89 -3.78 -4.03
CA HIS A 192 -15.28 -3.34 -4.21
C HIS A 192 -15.47 -2.59 -5.53
N ARG A 193 -14.44 -1.85 -5.96
CA ARG A 193 -14.34 -1.19 -7.26
C ARG A 193 -12.90 -1.07 -7.71
N ILE A 194 -12.72 -0.88 -9.02
CA ILE A 194 -11.42 -0.72 -9.65
C ILE A 194 -11.38 0.64 -10.36
N VAL A 195 -10.28 1.36 -10.15
CA VAL A 195 -9.95 2.61 -10.85
C VAL A 195 -8.84 2.30 -11.86
N ASN A 196 -9.10 2.57 -13.13
CA ASN A 196 -8.12 2.42 -14.19
C ASN A 196 -7.41 3.76 -14.45
N LEU A 197 -6.12 3.83 -14.14
CA LEU A 197 -5.36 5.07 -14.35
C LEU A 197 -5.13 5.41 -15.83
N GLU A 198 -5.24 4.43 -16.74
CA GLU A 198 -5.11 4.72 -18.18
C GLU A 198 -6.26 5.55 -18.73
N GLU A 199 -7.47 5.34 -18.23
CA GLU A 199 -8.66 6.05 -18.70
C GLU A 199 -8.58 7.53 -18.33
N ASN A 200 -7.99 7.85 -17.18
CA ASN A 200 -7.74 9.23 -16.78
C ASN A 200 -6.67 9.94 -17.65
N HIS A 201 -5.90 9.22 -18.46
CA HIS A 201 -4.91 9.79 -19.40
C HIS A 201 -5.43 9.86 -20.86
N LYS A 202 -6.51 9.16 -21.21
CA LYS A 202 -7.00 9.07 -22.60
C LYS A 202 -7.81 10.27 -23.06
N GLU A 203 -8.47 10.99 -22.17
CA GLU A 203 -9.28 12.16 -22.52
C GLU A 203 -8.47 13.31 -23.13
N GLU A 204 -7.13 13.37 -22.92
CA GLU A 204 -6.31 14.46 -23.48
C GLU A 204 -5.61 14.16 -24.82
N ILE A 205 -5.54 12.89 -25.24
CA ILE A 205 -4.92 12.55 -26.54
C ILE A 205 -5.86 12.96 -27.69
N ILE A 206 -7.14 13.12 -27.44
CA ILE A 206 -8.14 13.48 -28.45
C ILE A 206 -8.20 15.01 -28.69
N GLU A 207 -7.86 15.84 -27.70
CA GLU A 207 -7.87 17.30 -27.86
C GLU A 207 -6.64 17.89 -28.59
N ASN A 208 -5.58 17.12 -28.77
CA ASN A 208 -4.36 17.58 -29.45
C ASN A 208 -4.22 17.13 -30.92
N ILE A 209 -5.31 16.61 -31.54
CA ILE A 209 -5.35 16.16 -32.95
C ILE A 209 -6.40 16.93 -33.76
N ILE A 210 -6.87 18.10 -33.30
CA ILE A 210 -7.73 19.01 -34.11
C ILE A 210 -7.01 20.32 -34.31
#